data_6b6f3fefa8e2bbb5b9558f04d3e89288
#
_entry.id   6b6f3fefa8e2bbb5b9558f04d3e89288
#
_cell.length_a   1.000
_cell.length_b   1.000
_cell.length_c   1.000
_cell.angle_alpha   90.00
_cell.angle_beta   90.00
_cell.angle_gamma   90.00
#
_symmetry.space_group_name_H-M   'P 1'
#
loop_
_entity.id
_entity.type
_entity.pdbx_description
1 polymer ?
#
loop_
_entity_poly.entity_id
_entity_poly.type
_entity_poly.pdbx_seq_one_letter_code
_entity_poly.pdbx_strand_id
1 'polypeptide(L)'
;MSRLCYGYTIRDGRLEVQETEAENIRKIFKNYLAGNALIKSAELAGIKKNSSSVKRILTNKKYLGNGIYPKIIDRESFEKAGQMLKERAVAMGRVWEKEEEIIRVPCKFRYKEEGILPLDPFERASYKYRLIEVIDDE
;
A
#
# COMPACT_ATOMS: atom_id res chain seq x y z
N MET A 1 19.17 -1.11 -11.35
CA MET A 1 18.66 -1.96 -12.44
C MET A 1 17.16 -2.17 -12.27
N SER A 2 16.41 -1.75 -13.24
CA SER A 2 14.97 -2.05 -13.30
C SER A 2 14.80 -3.54 -13.56
N ARG A 3 14.27 -4.29 -12.59
CA ARG A 3 13.94 -5.70 -12.81
C ARG A 3 12.78 -5.79 -13.78
N LEU A 4 12.96 -6.60 -14.81
CA LEU A 4 11.91 -6.92 -15.77
C LEU A 4 10.71 -7.55 -15.03
N CYS A 5 9.49 -7.20 -15.44
CA CYS A 5 8.30 -7.84 -14.87
C CYS A 5 8.25 -9.31 -15.27
N TYR A 6 7.86 -10.16 -14.32
CA TYR A 6 7.58 -11.57 -14.59
C TYR A 6 6.57 -11.71 -15.72
N GLY A 7 6.82 -12.60 -16.66
CA GLY A 7 5.99 -12.80 -17.86
C GLY A 7 6.47 -12.09 -19.11
N TYR A 8 7.52 -11.28 -19.02
CA TYR A 8 8.08 -10.55 -20.14
C TYR A 8 9.58 -10.81 -20.30
N THR A 9 10.04 -10.78 -21.52
CA THR A 9 11.45 -10.83 -21.88
C THR A 9 11.79 -9.70 -22.84
N ILE A 10 13.07 -9.36 -22.94
CA ILE A 10 13.55 -8.38 -23.93
C ILE A 10 14.23 -9.14 -25.05
N ARG A 11 13.73 -8.98 -26.26
CA ARG A 11 14.35 -9.50 -27.48
C ARG A 11 14.50 -8.36 -28.47
N ASP A 12 15.69 -8.19 -29.01
CA ASP A 12 16.03 -7.12 -29.98
C ASP A 12 15.60 -5.72 -29.55
N GLY A 13 15.74 -5.41 -28.23
CA GLY A 13 15.37 -4.13 -27.65
C GLY A 13 13.87 -3.90 -27.48
N ARG A 14 13.04 -4.91 -27.74
CA ARG A 14 11.58 -4.85 -27.55
C ARG A 14 11.14 -5.79 -26.45
N LEU A 15 10.10 -5.38 -25.73
CA LEU A 15 9.44 -6.23 -24.75
C LEU A 15 8.53 -7.23 -25.47
N GLU A 16 8.76 -8.51 -25.19
CA GLU A 16 7.95 -9.61 -25.70
C GLU A 16 7.39 -10.42 -24.54
N VAL A 17 6.29 -11.11 -24.77
CA VAL A 17 5.72 -12.05 -23.80
C VAL A 17 6.57 -13.31 -23.75
N GLN A 18 6.99 -13.69 -22.54
CA GLN A 18 7.59 -14.99 -22.31
C GLN A 18 6.47 -16.00 -22.06
N GLU A 19 6.15 -16.82 -23.03
CA GLU A 19 4.95 -17.64 -23.04
C GLU A 19 4.84 -18.59 -21.82
N THR A 20 5.93 -19.21 -21.39
CA THR A 20 5.95 -20.08 -20.21
C THR A 20 5.56 -19.33 -18.92
N GLU A 21 6.11 -18.14 -18.72
CA GLU A 21 5.76 -17.30 -17.58
C GLU A 21 4.36 -16.71 -17.71
N ALA A 22 3.95 -16.34 -18.93
CA ALA A 22 2.61 -15.84 -19.20
C ALA A 22 1.52 -16.89 -18.92
N GLU A 23 1.76 -18.15 -19.29
CA GLU A 23 0.85 -19.24 -18.93
C GLU A 23 0.75 -19.42 -17.41
N ASN A 24 1.85 -19.32 -16.70
CA ASN A 24 1.86 -19.38 -15.25
C ASN A 24 1.04 -18.24 -14.63
N ILE A 25 1.15 -17.03 -15.17
CA ILE A 25 0.32 -15.88 -14.74
C ILE A 25 -1.17 -16.18 -14.97
N ARG A 26 -1.52 -16.65 -16.16
CA ARG A 26 -2.92 -17.00 -16.49
C ARG A 26 -3.46 -18.10 -15.56
N LYS A 27 -2.66 -19.10 -15.22
CA LYS A 27 -3.01 -20.15 -14.25
C LYS A 27 -3.19 -19.60 -12.84
N ILE A 28 -2.36 -18.68 -12.40
CA ILE A 28 -2.51 -18.00 -11.09
C ILE A 28 -3.85 -17.26 -11.03
N PHE A 29 -4.18 -16.46 -12.05
CA PHE A 29 -5.46 -15.75 -12.11
C PHE A 29 -6.65 -16.73 -12.10
N LYS A 30 -6.60 -17.78 -12.92
CA LYS A 30 -7.65 -18.81 -12.98
C LYS A 30 -7.84 -19.50 -11.62
N ASN A 31 -6.75 -19.92 -10.98
CA ASN A 31 -6.80 -20.60 -9.68
C ASN A 31 -7.31 -19.68 -8.58
N TYR A 32 -6.89 -18.41 -8.59
CA TYR A 32 -7.36 -17.44 -7.62
C TYR A 32 -8.87 -17.13 -7.78
N LEU A 33 -9.34 -16.97 -9.00
CA LEU A 33 -10.77 -16.77 -9.31
C LEU A 33 -11.62 -17.99 -8.97
N ALA A 34 -11.02 -19.20 -8.97
CA ALA A 34 -11.68 -20.42 -8.50
C ALA A 34 -11.86 -20.48 -6.97
N GLY A 35 -11.32 -19.52 -6.22
CA GLY A 35 -11.48 -19.40 -4.76
C GLY A 35 -10.26 -19.82 -3.95
N ASN A 36 -9.15 -20.20 -4.57
CA ASN A 36 -7.93 -20.60 -3.87
C ASN A 36 -7.25 -19.42 -3.16
N ALA A 37 -6.49 -19.71 -2.10
CA ALA A 37 -5.62 -18.74 -1.45
C ALA A 37 -4.47 -18.30 -2.40
N LEU A 38 -3.85 -17.15 -2.12
CA LEU A 38 -2.78 -16.60 -2.95
C LEU A 38 -1.63 -17.58 -3.17
N ILE A 39 -1.08 -18.15 -2.10
CA ILE A 39 0.02 -19.10 -2.16
C ILE A 39 -0.41 -20.38 -2.91
N LYS A 40 -1.60 -20.89 -2.60
CA LYS A 40 -2.14 -22.09 -3.23
C LYS A 40 -2.35 -21.90 -4.74
N SER A 41 -2.78 -20.74 -5.16
CA SER A 41 -2.95 -20.38 -6.59
C SER A 41 -1.61 -20.44 -7.34
N ALA A 42 -0.52 -19.99 -6.72
CA ALA A 42 0.81 -20.06 -7.29
C ALA A 42 1.37 -21.51 -7.31
N GLU A 43 1.17 -22.27 -6.25
CA GLU A 43 1.59 -23.67 -6.17
C GLU A 43 0.91 -24.53 -7.25
N LEU A 44 -0.39 -24.35 -7.45
CA LEU A 44 -1.14 -25.03 -8.50
C LEU A 44 -0.71 -24.62 -9.91
N ALA A 45 -0.14 -23.42 -10.07
CA ALA A 45 0.47 -22.97 -11.32
C ALA A 45 1.91 -23.50 -11.51
N GLY A 46 2.43 -24.23 -10.54
CA GLY A 46 3.80 -24.77 -10.57
C GLY A 46 4.88 -23.77 -10.15
N ILE A 47 4.50 -22.68 -9.48
CA ILE A 47 5.44 -21.64 -9.05
C ILE A 47 5.43 -21.52 -7.53
N LYS A 48 6.62 -21.46 -6.95
CA LYS A 48 6.78 -21.19 -5.52
C LYS A 48 7.00 -19.70 -5.29
N LYS A 49 5.96 -18.99 -4.85
CA LYS A 49 6.00 -17.57 -4.54
C LYS A 49 5.27 -17.29 -3.24
N ASN A 50 5.71 -16.24 -2.53
CA ASN A 50 5.03 -15.78 -1.33
C ASN A 50 3.74 -14.98 -1.68
N SER A 51 2.87 -14.79 -0.70
CA SER A 51 1.58 -14.10 -0.86
C SER A 51 1.71 -12.68 -1.41
N SER A 52 2.74 -11.94 -0.98
CA SER A 52 2.99 -10.57 -1.45
C SER A 52 3.36 -10.53 -2.93
N SER A 53 4.16 -11.49 -3.40
CA SER A 53 4.53 -11.59 -4.82
C SER A 53 3.33 -11.97 -5.69
N VAL A 54 2.50 -12.91 -5.23
CA VAL A 54 1.26 -13.29 -5.93
C VAL A 54 0.27 -12.14 -5.98
N LYS A 55 0.07 -11.42 -4.87
CA LYS A 55 -0.76 -10.21 -4.84
C LYS A 55 -0.24 -9.16 -5.83
N ARG A 56 1.06 -8.98 -5.91
CA ARG A 56 1.69 -8.04 -6.85
C ARG A 56 1.42 -8.43 -8.31
N ILE A 57 1.43 -9.72 -8.64
CA ILE A 57 1.04 -10.24 -9.97
C ILE A 57 -0.43 -9.93 -10.24
N LEU A 58 -1.33 -10.21 -9.32
CA LEU A 58 -2.77 -10.01 -9.49
C LEU A 58 -3.18 -8.52 -9.61
N THR A 59 -2.37 -7.62 -9.12
CA THR A 59 -2.65 -6.16 -9.13
C THR A 59 -1.83 -5.37 -10.15
N ASN A 60 -0.96 -6.03 -10.90
CA ASN A 60 -0.09 -5.35 -11.86
C ASN A 60 -0.82 -5.04 -13.17
N LYS A 61 -1.11 -3.76 -13.38
CA LYS A 61 -1.81 -3.27 -14.59
C LYS A 61 -1.05 -3.47 -15.90
N LYS A 62 0.26 -3.75 -15.84
CA LYS A 62 1.08 -4.02 -17.03
C LYS A 62 0.61 -5.24 -17.81
N TYR A 63 0.04 -6.23 -17.12
CA TYR A 63 -0.51 -7.44 -17.75
C TYR A 63 -1.78 -7.20 -18.60
N LEU A 64 -2.42 -6.06 -18.44
CA LEU A 64 -3.56 -5.65 -19.28
C LEU A 64 -3.17 -5.16 -20.68
N GLY A 65 -1.87 -4.97 -20.91
CA GLY A 65 -1.36 -4.35 -22.12
C GLY A 65 -1.42 -2.82 -22.03
N ASN A 66 -0.31 -2.23 -21.57
CA ASN A 66 -0.17 -0.79 -21.45
C ASN A 66 1.07 -0.33 -22.23
N GLY A 67 0.84 0.35 -23.36
CA GLY A 67 1.89 0.93 -24.18
C GLY A 67 2.92 -0.10 -24.62
N ILE A 68 4.01 -0.20 -23.91
CA ILE A 68 5.18 -1.03 -24.25
C ILE A 68 4.96 -2.50 -23.88
N TYR A 69 4.08 -2.79 -22.90
CA TYR A 69 3.84 -4.14 -22.39
C TYR A 69 2.72 -4.82 -23.17
N PRO A 70 2.98 -5.98 -23.82
CA PRO A 70 1.93 -6.79 -24.46
C PRO A 70 0.91 -7.32 -23.45
N LYS A 71 -0.34 -7.47 -23.87
CA LYS A 71 -1.41 -8.02 -23.04
C LYS A 71 -1.19 -9.51 -22.74
N ILE A 72 -1.31 -9.88 -21.46
CA ILE A 72 -1.25 -11.27 -20.99
C ILE A 72 -2.61 -11.72 -20.43
N ILE A 73 -3.31 -10.84 -19.70
CA ILE A 73 -4.55 -11.12 -18.99
C ILE A 73 -5.68 -10.25 -19.52
N ASP A 74 -6.89 -10.79 -19.55
CA ASP A 74 -8.10 -10.05 -19.89
C ASP A 74 -8.50 -9.10 -18.78
N ARG A 75 -9.06 -7.96 -19.18
CA ARG A 75 -9.50 -6.93 -18.22
C ARG A 75 -10.54 -7.45 -17.23
N GLU A 76 -11.48 -8.26 -17.72
CA GLU A 76 -12.52 -8.87 -16.88
C GLU A 76 -11.92 -9.74 -15.75
N SER A 77 -10.99 -10.63 -16.09
CA SER A 77 -10.30 -11.48 -15.12
C SER A 77 -9.48 -10.65 -14.12
N PHE A 78 -8.85 -9.60 -14.58
CA PHE A 78 -8.08 -8.70 -13.75
C PHE A 78 -8.96 -7.94 -12.74
N GLU A 79 -10.07 -7.40 -13.19
CA GLU A 79 -11.01 -6.65 -12.35
C GLU A 79 -11.68 -7.58 -11.30
N LYS A 80 -12.08 -8.79 -11.70
CA LYS A 80 -12.63 -9.80 -10.79
C LYS A 80 -11.63 -10.20 -9.71
N ALA A 81 -10.38 -10.43 -10.07
CA ALA A 81 -9.33 -10.74 -9.11
C ALA A 81 -9.07 -9.58 -8.13
N GLY A 82 -9.05 -8.35 -8.62
CA GLY A 82 -8.93 -7.15 -7.81
C GLY A 82 -10.10 -6.97 -6.82
N GLN A 83 -11.32 -7.25 -7.26
CA GLN A 83 -12.50 -7.20 -6.40
C GLN A 83 -12.44 -8.28 -5.32
N MET A 84 -12.09 -9.52 -5.65
CA MET A 84 -11.92 -10.60 -4.67
C MET A 84 -10.85 -10.27 -3.62
N LEU A 85 -9.76 -9.62 -4.03
CA LEU A 85 -8.72 -9.17 -3.09
C LEU A 85 -9.26 -8.14 -2.09
N LYS A 86 -10.06 -7.18 -2.56
CA LYS A 86 -10.71 -6.18 -1.70
C LYS A 86 -11.72 -6.82 -0.75
N GLU A 87 -12.60 -7.67 -1.26
CA GLU A 87 -13.62 -8.36 -0.45
C GLU A 87 -12.98 -9.19 0.66
N ARG A 88 -11.93 -9.94 0.36
CA ARG A 88 -11.18 -10.71 1.36
C ARG A 88 -10.46 -9.82 2.38
N ALA A 89 -9.92 -8.69 1.96
CA ALA A 89 -9.28 -7.73 2.87
C ALA A 89 -10.30 -7.12 3.83
N VAL A 90 -11.49 -6.76 3.35
CA VAL A 90 -12.59 -6.27 4.19
C VAL A 90 -13.05 -7.35 5.17
N ALA A 91 -13.31 -8.57 4.70
CA ALA A 91 -13.73 -9.68 5.53
C ALA A 91 -12.71 -10.01 6.65
N MET A 92 -11.43 -9.78 6.41
CA MET A 92 -10.37 -9.97 7.41
C MET A 92 -10.11 -8.73 8.28
N GLY A 93 -10.91 -7.67 8.15
CA GLY A 93 -10.73 -6.42 8.90
C GLY A 93 -9.40 -5.69 8.62
N ARG A 94 -8.82 -5.90 7.44
CA ARG A 94 -7.54 -5.28 7.04
C ARG A 94 -7.70 -3.94 6.33
N VAL A 95 -8.93 -3.54 6.05
CA VAL A 95 -9.23 -2.22 5.48
C VAL A 95 -9.57 -1.30 6.64
N TRP A 96 -8.66 -0.39 6.92
CA TRP A 96 -8.86 0.66 7.91
C TRP A 96 -9.29 1.90 7.15
N GLU A 97 -10.46 2.40 7.46
CA GLU A 97 -10.81 3.77 7.10
C GLU A 97 -9.94 4.67 7.96
N LYS A 98 -8.99 5.32 7.33
CA LYS A 98 -8.17 6.32 8.00
C LYS A 98 -9.07 7.52 8.25
N GLU A 99 -9.54 7.67 9.47
CA GLU A 99 -10.13 8.94 9.90
C GLU A 99 -9.06 10.01 9.69
N GLU A 100 -9.39 11.02 8.90
CA GLU A 100 -8.53 12.20 8.77
C GLU A 100 -8.56 12.93 10.10
N GLU A 101 -7.60 12.63 10.95
CA GLU A 101 -7.37 13.38 12.16
C GLU A 101 -6.91 14.79 11.75
N ILE A 102 -7.83 15.74 11.84
CA ILE A 102 -7.51 17.14 11.60
C ILE A 102 -6.63 17.61 12.77
N ILE A 103 -5.33 17.52 12.58
CA ILE A 103 -4.37 18.03 13.55
C ILE A 103 -4.47 19.56 13.51
N ARG A 104 -5.20 20.11 14.45
CA ARG A 104 -5.23 21.55 14.67
C ARG A 104 -4.01 21.95 15.49
N VAL A 105 -3.07 22.61 14.85
CA VAL A 105 -1.90 23.17 15.52
C VAL A 105 -2.31 24.51 16.10
N PRO A 106 -2.29 24.70 17.42
CA PRO A 106 -2.61 26.00 18.01
C PRO A 106 -1.54 27.02 17.60
N CYS A 107 -2.01 28.18 17.15
CA CYS A 107 -1.15 29.26 16.65
C CYS A 107 -1.18 30.49 17.57
N LYS A 108 -2.14 30.56 18.48
CA LYS A 108 -2.26 31.66 19.41
C LYS A 108 -2.02 31.22 20.84
N PHE A 109 -1.19 31.97 21.53
CA PHE A 109 -0.79 31.71 22.90
C PHE A 109 -0.90 32.95 23.70
N ARG A 110 -1.20 32.84 24.99
CA ARG A 110 -1.08 33.92 25.94
C ARG A 110 -0.14 33.52 27.07
N TYR A 111 0.45 34.51 27.69
CA TYR A 111 1.35 34.34 28.83
C TYR A 111 0.60 34.74 30.11
N LYS A 112 0.51 33.85 31.09
CA LYS A 112 -0.07 34.15 32.38
C LYS A 112 0.85 35.07 33.19
N GLU A 113 0.28 35.75 34.18
CA GLU A 113 1.07 36.57 35.10
C GLU A 113 2.11 35.72 35.87
N GLU A 114 3.30 36.27 35.99
CA GLU A 114 4.37 35.62 36.74
C GLU A 114 4.13 35.77 38.25
N GLY A 115 4.24 34.70 38.99
CA GLY A 115 4.30 34.70 40.44
C GLY A 115 5.74 34.74 40.95
N ILE A 116 6.02 34.07 42.08
CA ILE A 116 7.36 33.97 42.64
C ILE A 116 8.21 33.04 41.77
N LEU A 117 9.32 33.59 41.25
CA LEU A 117 10.23 32.81 40.40
C LEU A 117 11.17 31.94 41.26
N PRO A 118 11.37 30.65 40.89
CA PRO A 118 12.37 29.81 41.50
C PRO A 118 13.78 30.36 41.32
N LEU A 119 14.66 30.08 42.25
CA LEU A 119 16.07 30.51 42.20
C LEU A 119 16.89 29.69 41.23
N ASP A 120 16.58 28.40 41.10
CA ASP A 120 17.25 27.51 40.16
C ASP A 120 16.88 27.84 38.70
N PRO A 121 17.87 28.01 37.80
CA PRO A 121 17.64 28.36 36.42
C PRO A 121 16.74 27.36 35.66
N PHE A 122 16.88 26.07 35.91
CA PHE A 122 16.11 25.03 35.29
C PHE A 122 14.64 25.02 35.76
N GLU A 123 14.42 25.16 37.06
CA GLU A 123 13.11 25.28 37.66
C GLU A 123 12.40 26.56 37.20
N ARG A 124 13.14 27.64 37.06
CA ARG A 124 12.62 28.92 36.52
C ARG A 124 12.17 28.78 35.09
N ALA A 125 12.97 28.14 34.25
CA ALA A 125 12.59 27.88 32.85
C ALA A 125 11.34 27.00 32.74
N SER A 126 11.24 25.94 33.54
CA SER A 126 10.07 25.06 33.60
C SER A 126 8.82 25.79 34.08
N TYR A 127 8.97 26.65 35.09
CA TYR A 127 7.89 27.47 35.62
C TYR A 127 7.36 28.45 34.55
N LYS A 128 8.26 29.17 33.87
CA LYS A 128 7.89 30.11 32.80
C LYS A 128 7.20 29.40 31.64
N TYR A 129 7.65 28.22 31.26
CA TYR A 129 7.01 27.42 30.21
C TYR A 129 5.57 27.03 30.56
N ARG A 130 5.29 26.70 31.81
CA ARG A 130 3.94 26.37 32.30
C ARG A 130 2.98 27.56 32.30
N LEU A 131 3.48 28.79 32.22
CA LEU A 131 2.65 29.99 32.14
C LEU A 131 2.11 30.25 30.73
N ILE A 132 2.60 29.53 29.73
CA ILE A 132 2.11 29.62 28.36
C ILE A 132 0.80 28.83 28.23
N GLU A 133 -0.27 29.50 27.88
CA GLU A 133 -1.56 28.88 27.59
C GLU A 133 -1.92 29.01 26.11
N VAL A 134 -2.50 27.95 25.59
CA VAL A 134 -3.10 27.96 24.25
C VAL A 134 -4.43 28.73 24.32
N ILE A 135 -4.63 29.60 23.37
CA ILE A 135 -5.95 30.26 23.17
C ILE A 135 -6.64 29.46 22.08
N ASP A 136 -7.72 28.75 22.45
CA ASP A 136 -8.59 28.12 21.48
C ASP A 136 -9.43 29.21 20.79
N ASP A 137 -9.28 29.34 19.47
CA ASP A 137 -10.21 30.11 18.67
C ASP A 137 -11.49 29.27 18.49
N GLU A 138 -12.54 29.64 19.16
CA GLU A 138 -13.87 29.14 18.83
C GLU A 138 -14.32 29.67 17.45
#